data_22a4f5601f7a388f27ab5879297cac1e
#
_entry.id   22a4f5601f7a388f27ab5879297cac1e
#
_cell.length_a   1.000
_cell.length_b   1.000
_cell.length_c   1.000
_cell.angle_alpha   90.00
_cell.angle_beta   90.00
_cell.angle_gamma   90.00
#
_symmetry.space_group_name_H-M   'P 1'
#
loop_
_entity.id
_entity.type
_entity.pdbx_description
1 polymer ?
#
loop_
_entity_poly.entity_id
_entity_poly.type
_entity_poly.pdbx_seq_one_letter_code
_entity_poly.pdbx_strand_id
1 'polypeptide(L)'
;MAGTELDQIAQRHGIRLLLQFGSTVSGQVHERSDVDLGLVLEQPSLALRQYGNMEHDLQALFPGRKLDLAVLNHADPLFLKQVTQNCTLLHGSEAELRRLKLYAFKRYQDHRKYLDLERRFVAHAIAASITRG
;
A
#
# COMPACT_ATOMS: atom_id res chain seq x y z
N MET A 1 -6.00 22.66 16.96
CA MET A 1 -6.84 22.65 15.75
C MET A 1 -7.62 21.35 15.69
N ALA A 2 -8.93 21.42 15.66
CA ALA A 2 -9.71 20.19 15.50
C ALA A 2 -9.39 19.60 14.13
N GLY A 3 -8.86 18.38 14.12
CA GLY A 3 -8.64 17.67 12.88
C GLY A 3 -9.95 17.37 12.17
N THR A 4 -9.87 16.98 10.92
CA THR A 4 -11.03 16.49 10.20
C THR A 4 -11.55 15.20 10.85
N GLU A 5 -12.76 14.80 10.49
CA GLU A 5 -13.31 13.52 10.93
C GLU A 5 -12.36 12.36 10.56
N LEU A 6 -11.76 12.43 9.39
CA LEU A 6 -10.75 11.47 8.95
C LEU A 6 -9.56 11.41 9.90
N ASP A 7 -9.04 12.58 10.32
CA ASP A 7 -7.91 12.65 11.24
C ASP A 7 -8.25 12.04 12.60
N GLN A 8 -9.47 12.27 13.07
CA GLN A 8 -9.95 11.70 14.33
C GLN A 8 -10.01 10.17 14.27
N ILE A 9 -10.51 9.63 13.17
CA ILE A 9 -10.56 8.18 12.95
C ILE A 9 -9.14 7.62 12.87
N ALA A 10 -8.26 8.29 12.16
CA ALA A 10 -6.87 7.87 12.05
C ALA A 10 -6.18 7.82 13.41
N GLN A 11 -6.37 8.83 14.25
CA GLN A 11 -5.80 8.86 15.59
C GLN A 11 -6.38 7.75 16.47
N ARG A 12 -7.68 7.52 16.38
CA ARG A 12 -8.36 6.49 17.17
C ARG A 12 -7.80 5.09 16.89
N HIS A 13 -7.45 4.83 15.64
CA HIS A 13 -7.01 3.51 15.20
C HIS A 13 -5.50 3.37 15.01
N GLY A 14 -4.73 4.39 15.40
CA GLY A 14 -3.27 4.36 15.27
C GLY A 14 -2.80 4.33 13.82
N ILE A 15 -3.51 5.00 12.94
CA ILE A 15 -3.12 5.14 11.54
C ILE A 15 -2.12 6.29 11.44
N ARG A 16 -0.89 5.97 11.05
CA ARG A 16 0.18 6.95 10.91
C ARG A 16 0.10 7.67 9.56
N LEU A 17 -0.26 6.93 8.52
CA LEU A 17 -0.34 7.44 7.17
C LEU A 17 -1.53 6.80 6.48
N LEU A 18 -2.35 7.61 5.81
CA LEU A 18 -3.50 7.14 5.04
C LEU A 18 -3.41 7.73 3.63
N LEU A 19 -3.38 6.85 2.65
CA LEU A 19 -3.28 7.20 1.24
C LEU A 19 -4.47 6.67 0.48
N GLN A 20 -4.93 7.43 -0.51
CA GLN A 20 -5.87 6.94 -1.51
C GLN A 20 -5.10 6.63 -2.79
N PHE A 21 -5.35 5.48 -3.38
CA PHE A 21 -4.68 5.07 -4.61
C PHE A 21 -5.68 4.37 -5.54
N GLY A 22 -5.20 3.89 -6.68
CA GLY A 22 -6.03 3.15 -7.61
C GLY A 22 -6.76 4.04 -8.61
N SER A 23 -7.83 3.52 -9.21
CA SER A 23 -8.56 4.16 -10.32
C SER A 23 -9.21 5.49 -9.92
N THR A 24 -9.59 5.68 -8.67
CA THR A 24 -10.19 6.91 -8.19
C THR A 24 -9.22 8.09 -8.19
N VAL A 25 -7.92 7.83 -8.11
CA VAL A 25 -6.87 8.86 -8.13
C VAL A 25 -6.48 9.23 -9.55
N SER A 26 -6.57 8.28 -10.50
CA SER A 26 -6.17 8.49 -11.88
C SER A 26 -7.20 9.24 -12.74
N GLY A 27 -8.32 9.67 -12.17
CA GLY A 27 -9.33 10.47 -12.87
C GLY A 27 -10.38 9.66 -13.61
N GLN A 28 -10.31 8.35 -13.62
CA GLN A 28 -11.35 7.47 -14.19
C GLN A 28 -12.41 7.17 -13.14
N VAL A 29 -13.01 8.22 -12.59
CA VAL A 29 -13.95 8.08 -11.49
C VAL A 29 -15.35 7.79 -12.03
N HIS A 30 -15.87 6.63 -11.69
CA HIS A 30 -17.30 6.36 -11.71
C HIS A 30 -17.85 6.56 -10.29
N GLU A 31 -19.06 7.07 -10.15
CA GLU A 31 -19.68 7.30 -8.84
C GLU A 31 -19.74 6.06 -7.96
N ARG A 32 -19.63 4.87 -8.56
CA ARG A 32 -19.67 3.57 -7.87
C ARG A 32 -18.33 2.87 -7.84
N SER A 33 -17.26 3.56 -8.21
CA SER A 33 -15.92 2.96 -8.16
C SER A 33 -15.52 2.64 -6.73
N ASP A 34 -14.81 1.53 -6.55
CA ASP A 34 -14.23 1.16 -5.27
C ASP A 34 -13.20 2.22 -4.86
N VAL A 35 -13.12 2.44 -3.56
CA VAL A 35 -12.12 3.34 -2.98
C VAL A 35 -11.01 2.49 -2.38
N ASP A 36 -9.80 2.65 -2.89
CA ASP A 36 -8.63 1.93 -2.41
C ASP A 36 -7.83 2.81 -1.45
N LEU A 37 -7.68 2.36 -0.22
CA LEU A 37 -6.93 3.07 0.81
C LEU A 37 -5.72 2.25 1.23
N GLY A 38 -4.57 2.90 1.29
CA GLY A 38 -3.35 2.34 1.83
C GLY A 38 -3.08 2.90 3.22
N LEU A 39 -2.77 2.04 4.17
CA LEU A 39 -2.62 2.38 5.57
C LEU A 39 -1.23 2.00 6.07
N VAL A 40 -0.54 2.95 6.69
CA VAL A 40 0.63 2.64 7.52
C VAL A 40 0.20 2.79 8.97
N LEU A 41 0.29 1.71 9.72
CA LEU A 41 -0.17 1.64 11.11
C LEU A 41 1.01 1.76 12.06
N GLU A 42 0.78 2.39 13.21
CA GLU A 42 1.79 2.46 14.29
C GLU A 42 2.10 1.06 14.82
N GLN A 43 1.07 0.23 14.91
CA GLN A 43 1.21 -1.18 15.28
C GLN A 43 0.54 -2.03 14.21
N PRO A 44 1.32 -2.69 13.35
CA PRO A 44 0.75 -3.44 12.23
C PRO A 44 0.06 -4.74 12.64
N SER A 45 0.29 -5.20 13.86
CA SER A 45 -0.37 -6.41 14.36
C SER A 45 -1.73 -6.06 14.94
N LEU A 46 -2.78 -6.23 14.13
CA LEU A 46 -4.16 -5.94 14.56
C LEU A 46 -4.95 -7.22 14.77
N ALA A 47 -5.76 -7.24 15.84
CA ALA A 47 -6.79 -8.24 15.97
C ALA A 47 -7.89 -8.01 14.92
N LEU A 48 -8.57 -9.08 14.52
CA LEU A 48 -9.64 -9.00 13.52
C LEU A 48 -10.72 -7.99 13.92
N ARG A 49 -11.06 -7.92 15.19
CA ARG A 49 -12.04 -6.96 15.72
C ARG A 49 -11.58 -5.52 15.50
N GLN A 50 -10.30 -5.22 15.76
CA GLN A 50 -9.73 -3.89 15.57
C GLN A 50 -9.75 -3.50 14.11
N TYR A 51 -9.41 -4.41 13.22
CA TYR A 51 -9.47 -4.19 11.79
C TYR A 51 -10.91 -3.91 11.34
N GLY A 52 -11.87 -4.69 11.81
CA GLY A 52 -13.28 -4.50 11.49
C GLY A 52 -13.82 -3.16 11.96
N ASN A 53 -13.45 -2.71 13.16
CA ASN A 53 -13.85 -1.41 13.68
C ASN A 53 -13.26 -0.27 12.86
N MET A 54 -12.00 -0.39 12.48
CA MET A 54 -11.32 0.60 11.63
C MET A 54 -12.00 0.68 10.26
N GLU A 55 -12.27 -0.46 9.64
CA GLU A 55 -12.95 -0.52 8.35
C GLU A 55 -14.35 0.12 8.45
N HIS A 56 -15.09 -0.19 9.51
CA HIS A 56 -16.43 0.38 9.74
C HIS A 56 -16.37 1.91 9.82
N ASP A 57 -15.45 2.45 10.60
CA ASP A 57 -15.32 3.90 10.77
C ASP A 57 -14.91 4.58 9.46
N LEU A 58 -13.97 4.00 8.74
CA LEU A 58 -13.52 4.53 7.45
C LEU A 58 -14.61 4.44 6.39
N GLN A 59 -15.38 3.35 6.38
CA GLN A 59 -16.47 3.16 5.42
C GLN A 59 -17.52 4.27 5.55
N ALA A 60 -17.76 4.76 6.76
CA ALA A 60 -18.71 5.83 6.99
C ALA A 60 -18.35 7.14 6.27
N LEU A 61 -17.06 7.33 5.94
CA LEU A 61 -16.59 8.51 5.21
C LEU A 61 -16.81 8.38 3.69
N PHE A 62 -17.09 7.18 3.20
CA PHE A 62 -17.29 6.92 1.78
C PHE A 62 -18.62 6.19 1.55
N PRO A 63 -19.74 6.85 1.85
CA PRO A 63 -21.06 6.20 1.76
C PRO A 63 -21.36 5.79 0.32
N GLY A 64 -21.94 4.60 0.16
CA GLY A 64 -22.33 4.07 -1.14
C GLY A 64 -21.18 3.53 -1.99
N ARG A 65 -19.96 3.52 -1.47
CA ARG A 65 -18.78 3.02 -2.18
C ARG A 65 -18.16 1.85 -1.42
N LYS A 66 -17.69 0.88 -2.15
CA LYS A 66 -16.94 -0.23 -1.55
C LYS A 66 -15.54 0.26 -1.18
N LEU A 67 -15.14 -0.03 0.04
CA LEU A 67 -13.85 0.37 0.57
C LEU A 67 -12.92 -0.84 0.61
N ASP A 68 -11.77 -0.72 -0.04
CA ASP A 68 -10.69 -1.71 0.03
C ASP A 68 -9.54 -1.13 0.82
N LEU A 69 -9.15 -1.80 1.91
CA LEU A 69 -8.06 -1.39 2.76
C LEU A 69 -6.84 -2.28 2.54
N ALA A 70 -5.68 -1.66 2.38
CA ALA A 70 -4.41 -2.36 2.29
C ALA A 70 -3.44 -1.83 3.33
N VAL A 71 -2.97 -2.72 4.22
CA VAL A 71 -1.94 -2.37 5.20
C VAL A 71 -0.58 -2.42 4.51
N LEU A 72 0.14 -1.30 4.52
CA LEU A 72 1.37 -1.13 3.76
C LEU A 72 2.64 -1.43 4.54
N ASN A 73 2.54 -1.66 5.85
CA ASN A 73 3.71 -1.85 6.73
C ASN A 73 4.67 -2.95 6.24
N HIS A 74 4.12 -4.03 5.71
CA HIS A 74 4.89 -5.17 5.20
C HIS A 74 4.42 -5.58 3.82
N ALA A 75 4.01 -4.60 3.01
CA ALA A 75 3.49 -4.87 1.69
C ALA A 75 4.59 -5.37 0.74
N ASP A 76 4.18 -6.14 -0.25
CA ASP A 76 5.06 -6.59 -1.33
C ASP A 76 5.70 -5.38 -2.02
N PRO A 77 7.01 -5.44 -2.37
CA PRO A 77 7.70 -4.31 -2.98
C PRO A 77 7.05 -3.78 -4.25
N LEU A 78 6.55 -4.66 -5.11
CA LEU A 78 5.89 -4.25 -6.35
C LEU A 78 4.57 -3.53 -6.05
N PHE A 79 3.77 -4.08 -5.14
CA PHE A 79 2.50 -3.46 -4.74
C PHE A 79 2.75 -2.10 -4.09
N LEU A 80 3.74 -2.01 -3.21
CA LEU A 80 4.10 -0.77 -2.53
C LEU A 80 4.54 0.31 -3.53
N LYS A 81 5.31 -0.09 -4.54
CA LYS A 81 5.71 0.80 -5.63
C LYS A 81 4.49 1.32 -6.39
N GLN A 82 3.57 0.44 -6.75
CA GLN A 82 2.35 0.81 -7.48
C GLN A 82 1.49 1.79 -6.67
N VAL A 83 1.31 1.53 -5.38
CA VAL A 83 0.54 2.41 -4.50
C VAL A 83 1.16 3.80 -4.42
N THR A 84 2.48 3.87 -4.21
CA THR A 84 3.17 5.14 -3.97
C THR A 84 3.42 5.95 -5.24
N GLN A 85 3.35 5.34 -6.41
CA GLN A 85 3.52 6.06 -7.68
C GLN A 85 2.38 7.03 -7.97
N ASN A 86 1.17 6.68 -7.60
CA ASN A 86 -0.01 7.48 -7.90
C ASN A 86 -0.98 7.41 -6.72
N CYS A 87 -0.74 8.28 -5.75
CA CYS A 87 -1.54 8.31 -4.53
C CYS A 87 -1.80 9.74 -4.08
N THR A 88 -2.85 9.88 -3.29
CA THR A 88 -3.21 11.14 -2.63
C THR A 88 -3.07 10.95 -1.12
N LEU A 89 -2.38 11.86 -0.46
CA LEU A 89 -2.24 11.83 0.99
C LEU A 89 -3.54 12.33 1.63
N LEU A 90 -4.17 11.48 2.42
CA LEU A 90 -5.39 11.82 3.16
C LEU A 90 -5.11 12.16 4.62
N HIS A 91 -4.17 11.48 5.24
CA HIS A 91 -3.77 11.71 6.62
C HIS A 91 -2.30 11.38 6.80
N GLY A 92 -1.62 12.18 7.61
CA GLY A 92 -0.19 12.03 7.89
C GLY A 92 0.61 13.20 7.32
N SER A 93 1.92 13.17 7.55
CA SER A 93 2.81 14.23 7.08
C SER A 93 3.36 13.93 5.68
N GLU A 94 3.64 14.99 4.95
CA GLU A 94 4.32 14.88 3.65
C GLU A 94 5.70 14.24 3.78
N ALA A 95 6.39 14.49 4.90
CA ALA A 95 7.70 13.90 5.18
C ALA A 95 7.60 12.38 5.33
N GLU A 96 6.56 11.89 5.98
CA GLU A 96 6.34 10.45 6.11
C GLU A 96 6.00 9.81 4.77
N LEU A 97 5.21 10.49 3.94
CA LEU A 97 4.91 10.01 2.59
C LEU A 97 6.19 9.92 1.76
N ARG A 98 7.06 10.94 1.84
CA ARG A 98 8.35 10.90 1.13
C ARG A 98 9.22 9.74 1.59
N ARG A 99 9.24 9.47 2.90
CA ARG A 99 9.99 8.32 3.44
C ARG A 99 9.42 7.00 2.93
N LEU A 100 8.10 6.89 2.86
CA LEU A 100 7.46 5.70 2.32
C LEU A 100 7.80 5.52 0.84
N LYS A 101 7.77 6.58 0.05
CA LYS A 101 8.14 6.54 -1.37
C LYS A 101 9.59 6.11 -1.56
N LEU A 102 10.49 6.64 -0.74
CA LEU A 102 11.90 6.25 -0.80
C LEU A 102 12.10 4.79 -0.40
N TYR A 103 11.44 4.37 0.66
CA TYR A 103 11.45 2.97 1.09
C TYR A 103 10.93 2.04 0.00
N ALA A 104 9.81 2.40 -0.62
CA ALA A 104 9.22 1.64 -1.72
C ALA A 104 10.18 1.51 -2.91
N PHE A 105 10.84 2.61 -3.27
CA PHE A 105 11.82 2.64 -4.34
C PHE A 105 13.00 1.71 -4.03
N LYS A 106 13.55 1.78 -2.84
CA LYS A 106 14.69 0.94 -2.43
C LYS A 106 14.31 -0.54 -2.41
N ARG A 107 13.14 -0.85 -1.83
CA ARG A 107 12.64 -2.22 -1.78
C ARG A 107 12.43 -2.78 -3.19
N TYR A 108 11.89 -1.97 -4.09
CA TYR A 108 11.67 -2.38 -5.48
C TYR A 108 13.00 -2.64 -6.19
N GLN A 109 14.00 -1.78 -6.00
CA GLN A 109 15.32 -1.97 -6.62
C GLN A 109 16.00 -3.24 -6.12
N ASP A 110 15.93 -3.51 -4.82
CA ASP A 110 16.48 -4.73 -4.23
C ASP A 110 15.78 -5.97 -4.76
N HIS A 111 14.46 -5.91 -4.85
CA HIS A 111 13.65 -7.02 -5.37
C HIS A 111 13.96 -7.28 -6.84
N ARG A 112 14.12 -6.22 -7.64
CA ARG A 112 14.49 -6.34 -9.05
C ARG A 112 15.85 -6.99 -9.22
N LYS A 113 16.83 -6.62 -8.42
CA LYS A 113 18.16 -7.24 -8.44
C LYS A 113 18.07 -8.73 -8.10
N TYR A 114 17.29 -9.07 -7.11
CA TYR A 114 17.06 -10.45 -6.71
C TYR A 114 16.47 -11.26 -7.87
N LEU A 115 15.46 -10.73 -8.54
CA LEU A 115 14.84 -11.39 -9.68
C LEU A 115 15.83 -11.57 -10.85
N ASP A 116 16.67 -10.59 -11.11
CA ASP A 116 17.70 -10.68 -12.15
C ASP A 116 18.71 -11.79 -11.82
N LEU A 117 19.14 -11.89 -10.56
CA LEU A 117 20.03 -12.96 -10.12
C LEU A 117 19.37 -14.32 -10.25
N GLU A 118 18.12 -14.44 -9.88
CA GLU A 118 17.36 -15.67 -10.00
C GLU A 118 17.24 -16.11 -11.45
N ARG A 119 16.93 -15.18 -12.36
CA ARG A 119 16.86 -15.47 -13.81
C ARG A 119 18.18 -15.97 -14.34
N ARG A 120 19.30 -15.35 -13.95
CA ARG A 120 20.64 -15.78 -14.38
C ARG A 120 20.97 -17.16 -13.84
N PHE A 121 20.62 -17.44 -12.61
CA PHE A 121 20.83 -18.74 -12.00
C PHE A 121 20.05 -19.83 -12.74
N VAL A 122 18.76 -19.59 -12.99
CA VAL A 122 17.89 -20.53 -13.71
C VAL A 122 18.40 -20.75 -15.14
N ALA A 123 18.75 -19.69 -15.85
CA ALA A 123 19.28 -19.79 -17.21
C ALA A 123 20.58 -20.62 -17.25
N HIS A 124 21.46 -20.43 -16.26
CA HIS A 124 22.71 -21.19 -16.15
C HIS A 124 22.43 -22.66 -15.86
N ALA A 125 21.50 -22.95 -14.98
CA ALA A 125 21.11 -24.33 -14.64
C ALA A 125 20.49 -25.03 -15.85
N ILE A 126 19.65 -24.35 -16.63
CA ILE A 126 19.05 -24.89 -17.85
C ILE A 126 20.14 -25.18 -18.89
N ALA A 127 21.06 -24.25 -19.13
CA ALA A 127 22.16 -24.42 -20.07
C ALA A 127 23.05 -25.59 -19.69
N ALA A 128 23.39 -25.74 -18.41
CA ALA A 128 24.15 -26.86 -17.90
C ALA A 128 23.43 -28.21 -18.10
N SER A 129 22.11 -28.20 -17.89
CA SER A 129 21.29 -29.40 -18.09
C SER A 129 21.25 -29.84 -19.56
N ILE A 130 21.17 -28.88 -20.49
CA ILE A 130 21.15 -29.15 -21.93
C ILE A 130 22.50 -29.73 -22.40
N THR A 131 23.62 -29.20 -21.90
CA THR A 131 24.95 -29.64 -22.27
C THR A 131 25.32 -31.01 -21.69
N ARG A 132 24.64 -31.47 -20.67
CA ARG A 132 24.85 -32.79 -20.05
C ARG A 132 24.03 -33.89 -20.72
N GLY A 133 23.09 -33.53 -21.56
CA GLY A 133 22.26 -34.47 -22.29
C GLY A 133 23.02 -35.05 -23.48
#